data_57aad38382940ce1a05730a841cbb096
#
_entry.id   57aad38382940ce1a05730a841cbb096
#
_cell.length_a   1.000
_cell.length_b   1.000
_cell.length_c   1.000
_cell.angle_alpha   90.00
_cell.angle_beta   90.00
_cell.angle_gamma   90.00
#
_symmetry.space_group_name_H-M   'P 1'
#
loop_
_entity.id
_entity.type
_entity.pdbx_description
1 polymer ?
#
loop_
_entity_poly.entity_id
_entity_poly.type
_entity_poly.pdbx_seq_one_letter_code
_entity_poly.pdbx_strand_id
1 'polypeptide(L)'
;FVFLLISEVFLSTGNFEFHLFPFAVYKGKVFTVECYYSLNVNQISLEKKMGFEEGKFDIEVIWKEVSRGKGGSEKWTKTFKIGKTTEETKIYDVFALNLEDGEYEVKVKFSTKTRMGEINFRKNLKAQLPFISDIFITPQIGKKEDYFFNRENFGFEIRLPFLFVFPDTSLHYFYELYGFEGDEILRYEIFKDGEKIYEQEEKAPPVQRGETSARIPLYKLGTGDFNLVISVIKNGNILFSKEEKFSYVSQKKLQEENVRKFYENYLFFIDYFASNEEMEEFKRITDFNGKKLFVQKFWKKFDPDPETEANEFITELVNRINFADQNFSMGLKLRGRNTDRGRILIKYGKPSYVNNSYYPESERAWESWIYTGERKIQFIFVDINLDGNYLLVYSSIPEEPSRADWKKWIPEDIIEVKK
;
A
#
# COMPACT_ATOMS: atom_id res chain seq x y z
N PHE A 1 -4.09 -39.52 0.08
CA PHE A 1 -4.56 -38.23 0.64
C PHE A 1 -3.35 -37.36 0.87
N VAL A 2 -3.11 -36.38 -0.02
CA VAL A 2 -2.12 -35.36 0.19
C VAL A 2 -2.69 -34.38 1.22
N PHE A 3 -2.05 -34.25 2.37
CA PHE A 3 -2.45 -33.22 3.34
C PHE A 3 -1.98 -31.87 2.80
N LEU A 4 -2.90 -31.05 2.33
CA LEU A 4 -2.65 -29.65 2.03
C LEU A 4 -2.55 -28.90 3.36
N LEU A 5 -1.39 -28.34 3.67
CA LEU A 5 -1.18 -27.51 4.85
C LEU A 5 -1.34 -26.05 4.42
N ILE A 6 -2.49 -25.48 4.72
CA ILE A 6 -2.81 -24.07 4.38
C ILE A 6 -2.24 -23.18 5.46
N SER A 7 -1.43 -22.20 5.07
CA SER A 7 -1.13 -21.04 5.90
C SER A 7 -1.96 -19.85 5.41
N GLU A 8 -2.55 -19.10 6.32
CA GLU A 8 -3.48 -18.02 5.97
C GLU A 8 -3.13 -16.75 6.74
N VAL A 9 -3.32 -15.61 6.08
CA VAL A 9 -3.38 -14.32 6.77
C VAL A 9 -4.74 -14.17 7.42
N PHE A 10 -4.77 -14.07 8.74
CA PHE A 10 -5.99 -13.93 9.51
C PHE A 10 -6.35 -12.47 9.74
N LEU A 11 -7.64 -12.15 9.64
CA LEU A 11 -8.22 -10.87 10.04
C LEU A 11 -8.89 -11.03 11.41
N SER A 12 -8.63 -10.10 12.32
CA SER A 12 -9.23 -10.11 13.66
C SER A 12 -10.73 -9.85 13.64
N THR A 13 -11.40 -10.40 14.65
CA THR A 13 -12.78 -10.04 15.03
C THR A 13 -12.78 -9.06 16.19
N GLY A 14 -13.85 -8.27 16.36
CA GLY A 14 -13.96 -7.26 17.40
C GLY A 14 -13.82 -5.84 16.88
N ASN A 15 -13.56 -4.87 17.77
CA ASN A 15 -13.46 -3.44 17.44
C ASN A 15 -12.01 -2.92 17.39
N PHE A 16 -11.04 -3.82 17.39
CA PHE A 16 -9.62 -3.55 17.11
C PHE A 16 -9.17 -4.45 15.98
N GLU A 17 -9.04 -3.88 14.79
CA GLU A 17 -8.75 -4.62 13.57
C GLU A 17 -7.24 -4.77 13.36
N PHE A 18 -6.78 -6.01 13.17
CA PHE A 18 -5.42 -6.34 12.78
C PHE A 18 -5.37 -7.58 11.90
N HIS A 19 -4.34 -7.67 11.08
CA HIS A 19 -4.02 -8.87 10.31
C HIS A 19 -2.87 -9.61 10.97
N LEU A 20 -2.89 -10.93 10.94
CA LEU A 20 -1.87 -11.80 11.52
C LEU A 20 -1.49 -12.90 10.54
N PHE A 21 -0.19 -13.15 10.40
CA PHE A 21 0.37 -14.26 9.62
C PHE A 21 1.35 -15.06 10.48
N PRO A 22 0.98 -16.29 10.89
CA PRO A 22 1.85 -17.17 11.67
C PRO A 22 2.76 -17.98 10.76
N PHE A 23 4.05 -17.66 10.75
CA PHE A 23 5.10 -18.33 9.97
C PHE A 23 5.93 -19.23 10.87
N ALA A 24 5.89 -20.54 10.65
CA ALA A 24 6.58 -21.51 11.48
C ALA A 24 7.91 -21.95 10.86
N VAL A 25 8.99 -21.80 11.61
CA VAL A 25 10.33 -22.29 11.27
C VAL A 25 10.80 -23.31 12.31
N TYR A 26 11.53 -24.34 11.88
CA TYR A 26 12.00 -25.41 12.77
C TYR A 26 13.44 -25.17 13.23
N LYS A 27 13.68 -25.24 14.54
CA LYS A 27 15.00 -25.06 15.15
C LYS A 27 15.53 -26.31 15.83
N GLY A 28 15.38 -27.45 15.15
CA GLY A 28 15.97 -28.74 15.54
C GLY A 28 15.20 -29.53 16.60
N LYS A 29 14.56 -28.89 17.57
CA LYS A 29 13.74 -29.54 18.62
C LYS A 29 12.40 -28.85 18.83
N VAL A 30 12.33 -27.59 18.46
CA VAL A 30 11.13 -26.75 18.62
C VAL A 30 10.86 -25.99 17.33
N PHE A 31 9.61 -25.64 17.14
CA PHE A 31 9.20 -24.64 16.14
C PHE A 31 9.18 -23.26 16.76
N THR A 32 9.78 -22.30 16.10
CA THR A 32 9.53 -20.90 16.36
C THR A 32 8.41 -20.46 15.42
N VAL A 33 7.25 -20.11 15.97
CA VAL A 33 6.13 -19.54 15.23
C VAL A 33 6.23 -18.03 15.31
N GLU A 34 6.72 -17.42 14.24
CA GLU A 34 6.85 -15.97 14.10
C GLU A 34 5.51 -15.41 13.61
N CYS A 35 4.84 -14.67 14.46
CA CYS A 35 3.54 -14.06 14.18
C CYS A 35 3.74 -12.64 13.68
N TYR A 36 3.82 -12.47 12.37
CA TYR A 36 3.87 -11.17 11.73
C TYR A 36 2.49 -10.54 11.74
N TYR A 37 2.41 -9.25 12.06
CA TYR A 37 1.13 -8.56 12.10
C TYR A 37 1.17 -7.16 11.50
N SER A 38 0.01 -6.69 11.07
CA SER A 38 -0.23 -5.31 10.69
C SER A 38 -1.50 -4.77 11.33
N LEU A 39 -1.47 -3.51 11.70
CA LEU A 39 -2.64 -2.78 12.21
C LEU A 39 -2.58 -1.31 11.80
N ASN A 40 -3.75 -0.67 11.74
CA ASN A 40 -3.84 0.76 11.44
C ASN A 40 -3.68 1.57 12.73
N VAL A 41 -2.83 2.60 12.68
CA VAL A 41 -2.50 3.48 13.82
C VAL A 41 -3.70 4.25 14.34
N ASN A 42 -4.68 4.58 13.50
CA ASN A 42 -5.88 5.33 13.90
C ASN A 42 -6.77 4.63 14.95
N GLN A 43 -6.51 3.34 15.22
CA GLN A 43 -7.19 2.56 16.24
C GLN A 43 -6.60 2.72 17.63
N ILE A 44 -5.44 3.36 17.73
CA ILE A 44 -4.68 3.51 18.98
C ILE A 44 -4.67 4.98 19.40
N SER A 45 -4.90 5.22 20.68
CA SER A 45 -4.77 6.56 21.23
C SER A 45 -3.29 6.96 21.28
N LEU A 46 -2.95 8.07 20.63
CA LEU A 46 -1.59 8.58 20.55
C LEU A 46 -1.38 9.71 21.58
N GLU A 47 -0.27 9.64 22.28
CA GLU A 47 0.22 10.72 23.16
C GLU A 47 1.23 11.57 22.41
N LYS A 48 0.98 12.86 22.27
CA LYS A 48 1.93 13.80 21.67
C LYS A 48 3.14 14.01 22.56
N LYS A 49 4.32 13.81 22.00
CA LYS A 49 5.63 14.10 22.60
C LYS A 49 6.37 15.13 21.75
N MET A 50 7.50 15.62 22.24
CA MET A 50 8.33 16.56 21.49
C MET A 50 8.92 15.89 20.23
N GLY A 51 8.36 16.21 19.05
CA GLY A 51 8.84 15.72 17.75
C GLY A 51 8.29 14.37 17.28
N PHE A 52 7.45 13.67 18.06
CA PHE A 52 6.82 12.41 17.68
C PHE A 52 5.51 12.16 18.43
N GLU A 53 4.76 11.16 18.01
CA GLU A 53 3.60 10.64 18.74
C GLU A 53 3.91 9.23 19.23
N GLU A 54 3.46 8.89 20.43
CA GLU A 54 3.69 7.59 21.08
C GLU A 54 2.35 6.89 21.29
N GLY A 55 2.26 5.62 20.86
CA GLY A 55 1.12 4.77 21.09
C GLY A 55 1.49 3.48 21.81
N LYS A 56 0.49 2.88 22.48
CA LYS A 56 0.64 1.62 23.22
C LYS A 56 -0.56 0.71 23.01
N PHE A 57 -0.28 -0.59 22.90
CA PHE A 57 -1.29 -1.64 22.90
C PHE A 57 -0.72 -2.92 23.52
N ASP A 58 -1.60 -3.76 24.02
CA ASP A 58 -1.25 -5.06 24.60
C ASP A 58 -1.50 -6.18 23.58
N ILE A 59 -0.60 -7.15 23.56
CA ILE A 59 -0.74 -8.42 22.86
C ILE A 59 -0.81 -9.52 23.92
N GLU A 60 -1.86 -10.33 23.90
CA GLU A 60 -2.00 -11.53 24.69
C GLU A 60 -2.13 -12.73 23.77
N VAL A 61 -1.30 -13.75 23.97
CA VAL A 61 -1.38 -15.00 23.20
C VAL A 61 -1.61 -16.16 24.17
N ILE A 62 -2.60 -16.96 23.85
CA ILE A 62 -2.97 -18.17 24.59
C ILE A 62 -2.89 -19.33 23.61
N TRP A 63 -2.20 -20.39 23.97
CA TRP A 63 -2.12 -21.59 23.13
C TRP A 63 -2.39 -22.86 23.94
N LYS A 64 -2.93 -23.84 23.26
CA LYS A 64 -3.21 -25.16 23.82
C LYS A 64 -2.88 -26.23 22.79
N GLU A 65 -2.06 -27.19 23.16
CA GLU A 65 -1.79 -28.36 22.36
C GLU A 65 -3.01 -29.31 22.43
N VAL A 66 -3.49 -29.72 21.26
CA VAL A 66 -4.80 -30.37 21.11
C VAL A 66 -4.80 -31.76 21.74
N SER A 67 -3.75 -32.55 21.54
CA SER A 67 -3.72 -33.96 21.96
C SER A 67 -3.37 -34.15 23.45
N ARG A 68 -2.43 -33.35 23.98
CA ARG A 68 -1.94 -33.47 25.35
C ARG A 68 -2.61 -32.51 26.34
N GLY A 69 -3.35 -31.53 25.79
CA GLY A 69 -4.01 -30.50 26.60
C GLY A 69 -3.06 -29.52 27.30
N LYS A 70 -1.75 -29.62 27.05
CA LYS A 70 -0.77 -28.66 27.57
C LYS A 70 -0.95 -27.31 26.88
N GLY A 71 -0.81 -26.23 27.62
CA GLY A 71 -0.92 -24.91 27.07
C GLY A 71 -0.17 -23.88 27.88
N GLY A 72 -0.21 -22.65 27.42
CA GLY A 72 0.41 -21.52 28.05
C GLY A 72 -0.19 -20.21 27.57
N SER A 73 0.30 -19.13 28.13
CA SER A 73 -0.02 -17.78 27.69
C SER A 73 1.17 -16.86 27.87
N GLU A 74 1.30 -15.90 26.97
CA GLU A 74 2.25 -14.81 27.07
C GLU A 74 1.54 -13.48 26.82
N LYS A 75 2.06 -12.43 27.44
CA LYS A 75 1.53 -11.09 27.28
C LYS A 75 2.66 -10.07 27.14
N TRP A 76 2.49 -9.16 26.17
CA TRP A 76 3.43 -8.07 25.91
C TRP A 76 2.68 -6.74 25.78
N THR A 77 3.29 -5.66 26.27
CA THR A 77 2.89 -4.30 25.92
C THR A 77 3.83 -3.78 24.86
N LYS A 78 3.33 -3.48 23.68
CA LYS A 78 4.08 -2.85 22.60
C LYS A 78 3.94 -1.34 22.69
N THR A 79 5.07 -0.65 22.59
CA THR A 79 5.15 0.82 22.49
C THR A 79 5.81 1.16 21.17
N PHE A 80 5.21 2.09 20.44
CA PHE A 80 5.77 2.56 19.17
C PHE A 80 5.78 4.09 19.14
N LYS A 81 6.72 4.61 18.33
CA LYS A 81 6.89 6.04 18.10
C LYS A 81 6.76 6.29 16.61
N ILE A 82 5.98 7.28 16.25
CA ILE A 82 5.76 7.68 14.87
C ILE A 82 5.90 9.19 14.74
N GLY A 83 6.31 9.64 13.55
CA GLY A 83 6.28 11.03 13.16
C GLY A 83 4.84 11.51 12.89
N LYS A 84 4.64 12.35 11.88
CA LYS A 84 3.27 12.74 11.48
C LYS A 84 2.52 11.53 10.93
N THR A 85 1.34 11.26 11.49
CA THR A 85 0.44 10.18 11.05
C THR A 85 -0.50 10.65 9.96
N THR A 86 -0.85 9.73 9.06
CA THR A 86 -2.01 9.81 8.17
C THR A 86 -3.04 8.78 8.62
N GLU A 87 -4.30 8.91 8.18
CA GLU A 87 -5.36 7.94 8.48
C GLU A 87 -5.04 6.52 8.02
N GLU A 88 -4.12 6.36 7.05
CA GLU A 88 -3.70 5.07 6.47
C GLU A 88 -2.38 4.54 7.03
N THR A 89 -1.79 5.20 8.03
CA THR A 89 -0.51 4.76 8.61
C THR A 89 -0.68 3.40 9.29
N LYS A 90 0.09 2.40 8.83
CA LYS A 90 0.11 1.04 9.39
C LYS A 90 1.38 0.78 10.20
N ILE A 91 1.22 -0.01 11.25
CA ILE A 91 2.33 -0.62 11.98
C ILE A 91 2.48 -2.05 11.47
N TYR A 92 3.72 -2.46 11.23
CA TYR A 92 4.12 -3.82 10.97
C TYR A 92 5.15 -4.23 12.02
N ASP A 93 4.95 -5.38 12.66
CA ASP A 93 5.88 -5.91 13.64
C ASP A 93 5.71 -7.43 13.77
N VAL A 94 6.48 -8.07 14.61
CA VAL A 94 6.48 -9.52 14.84
C VAL A 94 6.61 -9.84 16.32
N PHE A 95 5.97 -10.91 16.73
CA PHE A 95 6.26 -11.62 17.97
C PHE A 95 6.44 -13.10 17.68
N ALA A 96 7.08 -13.86 18.57
CA ALA A 96 7.37 -15.27 18.32
C ALA A 96 7.02 -16.12 19.54
N LEU A 97 6.55 -17.35 19.24
CA LEU A 97 6.30 -18.41 20.21
C LEU A 97 7.22 -19.59 19.91
N ASN A 98 7.77 -20.21 20.93
CA ASN A 98 8.52 -21.46 20.79
C ASN A 98 7.62 -22.61 21.24
N LEU A 99 7.26 -23.49 20.30
CA LEU A 99 6.34 -24.61 20.51
C LEU A 99 7.00 -25.91 20.10
N GLU A 100 6.70 -26.99 20.82
CA GLU A 100 7.14 -28.35 20.46
C GLU A 100 6.36 -28.87 19.25
N ASP A 101 6.74 -30.04 18.76
CA ASP A 101 5.99 -30.79 17.75
C ASP A 101 4.57 -31.11 18.29
N GLY A 102 3.53 -30.76 17.53
CA GLY A 102 2.14 -30.93 17.92
C GLY A 102 1.16 -30.13 17.10
N GLU A 103 -0.13 -30.32 17.38
CA GLU A 103 -1.21 -29.50 16.85
C GLU A 103 -1.70 -28.55 17.94
N TYR A 104 -1.76 -27.26 17.61
CA TYR A 104 -2.09 -26.20 18.55
C TYR A 104 -3.32 -25.41 18.14
N GLU A 105 -4.17 -25.14 19.11
CA GLU A 105 -5.14 -24.05 19.05
C GLU A 105 -4.50 -22.81 19.66
N VAL A 106 -4.45 -21.72 18.89
CA VAL A 106 -3.83 -20.47 19.29
C VAL A 106 -4.85 -19.35 19.22
N LYS A 107 -4.95 -18.60 20.30
CA LYS A 107 -5.75 -17.40 20.41
C LYS A 107 -4.84 -16.19 20.61
N VAL A 108 -4.98 -15.19 19.74
CA VAL A 108 -4.23 -13.94 19.80
C VAL A 108 -5.19 -12.78 20.02
N LYS A 109 -4.95 -11.97 21.03
CA LYS A 109 -5.72 -10.77 21.34
C LYS A 109 -4.83 -9.55 21.29
N PHE A 110 -5.31 -8.52 20.62
CA PHE A 110 -4.75 -7.18 20.68
C PHE A 110 -5.73 -6.26 21.37
N SER A 111 -5.24 -5.43 22.29
CA SER A 111 -6.12 -4.55 23.06
C SER A 111 -5.47 -3.21 23.40
N THR A 112 -6.34 -2.20 23.49
CA THR A 112 -6.08 -0.91 24.12
C THR A 112 -7.02 -0.74 25.32
N LYS A 113 -7.07 0.42 25.95
CA LYS A 113 -8.03 0.69 27.03
C LYS A 113 -9.51 0.59 26.58
N THR A 114 -9.79 0.81 25.30
CA THR A 114 -11.16 0.95 24.76
C THR A 114 -11.50 0.00 23.62
N ARG A 115 -10.51 -0.67 23.04
CA ARG A 115 -10.69 -1.55 21.88
C ARG A 115 -10.03 -2.88 22.12
N MET A 116 -10.63 -3.94 21.55
CA MET A 116 -10.10 -5.29 21.57
C MET A 116 -10.45 -6.00 20.27
N GLY A 117 -9.48 -6.70 19.71
CA GLY A 117 -9.66 -7.62 18.58
C GLY A 117 -9.01 -8.96 18.90
N GLU A 118 -9.52 -10.04 18.32
CA GLU A 118 -8.97 -11.37 18.51
C GLU A 118 -8.95 -12.19 17.22
N ILE A 119 -7.98 -13.10 17.17
CA ILE A 119 -7.85 -14.13 16.13
C ILE A 119 -7.71 -15.48 16.82
N ASN A 120 -8.42 -16.48 16.31
CA ASN A 120 -8.25 -17.86 16.70
C ASN A 120 -7.84 -18.68 15.47
N PHE A 121 -6.78 -19.48 15.60
CA PHE A 121 -6.33 -20.34 14.51
C PHE A 121 -5.77 -21.65 15.04
N ARG A 122 -5.67 -22.65 14.16
CA ARG A 122 -4.97 -23.90 14.42
C ARG A 122 -3.64 -23.92 13.69
N LYS A 123 -2.61 -24.45 14.33
CA LYS A 123 -1.30 -24.63 13.74
C LYS A 123 -0.81 -26.05 13.96
N ASN A 124 -0.53 -26.74 12.87
CA ASN A 124 0.06 -28.08 12.91
C ASN A 124 1.56 -27.97 12.69
N LEU A 125 2.31 -28.33 13.71
CA LEU A 125 3.77 -28.27 13.75
C LEU A 125 4.32 -29.71 13.78
N LYS A 126 4.72 -30.23 12.63
CA LYS A 126 5.28 -31.60 12.51
C LYS A 126 6.58 -31.56 11.74
N ALA A 127 7.65 -32.05 12.39
CA ALA A 127 8.97 -32.14 11.82
C ALA A 127 9.22 -33.55 11.22
N GLN A 128 8.49 -33.90 10.15
CA GLN A 128 8.75 -35.14 9.41
C GLN A 128 9.60 -34.85 8.19
N LEU A 129 10.91 -35.18 8.28
CA LEU A 129 11.88 -34.91 7.21
C LEU A 129 11.66 -35.77 5.96
N PRO A 130 11.87 -35.26 4.73
CA PRO A 130 12.12 -33.83 4.46
C PRO A 130 10.85 -33.01 4.59
N PHE A 131 10.96 -31.71 4.94
CA PHE A 131 9.82 -30.79 4.90
C PHE A 131 10.26 -29.35 4.60
N ILE A 132 9.30 -28.47 4.27
CA ILE A 132 9.52 -27.02 4.16
C ILE A 132 8.76 -26.28 5.26
N SER A 133 9.25 -25.09 5.64
CA SER A 133 8.51 -24.18 6.52
C SER A 133 7.20 -23.72 5.86
N ASP A 134 6.47 -22.85 6.50
CA ASP A 134 5.44 -22.08 5.81
C ASP A 134 6.07 -21.21 4.71
N ILE A 135 5.27 -20.77 3.74
CA ILE A 135 5.71 -19.90 2.64
C ILE A 135 5.44 -18.47 3.06
N PHE A 136 6.45 -17.61 3.05
CA PHE A 136 6.28 -16.18 3.27
C PHE A 136 6.28 -15.45 1.93
N ILE A 137 5.25 -14.64 1.70
CA ILE A 137 5.10 -13.84 0.48
C ILE A 137 5.39 -12.37 0.80
N THR A 138 6.19 -11.70 -0.05
CA THR A 138 6.62 -10.33 0.14
C THR A 138 6.70 -9.58 -1.19
N PRO A 139 6.47 -8.26 -1.23
CA PRO A 139 6.69 -7.48 -2.43
C PRO A 139 8.16 -7.33 -2.79
N GLN A 140 9.07 -7.41 -1.81
CA GLN A 140 10.48 -7.12 -2.04
C GLN A 140 11.40 -7.89 -1.11
N ILE A 141 12.48 -8.41 -1.70
CA ILE A 141 13.63 -9.00 -1.02
C ILE A 141 14.89 -8.25 -1.47
N GLY A 142 15.81 -7.98 -0.56
CA GLY A 142 17.06 -7.28 -0.87
C GLY A 142 18.16 -7.55 0.16
N LYS A 143 19.14 -6.67 0.23
CA LYS A 143 20.24 -6.78 1.20
C LYS A 143 19.69 -6.64 2.62
N LYS A 144 20.24 -7.42 3.54
CA LYS A 144 19.78 -7.49 4.92
C LYS A 144 19.76 -6.13 5.63
N GLU A 145 20.74 -5.29 5.33
CA GLU A 145 20.94 -3.99 5.96
C GLU A 145 19.89 -2.95 5.56
N ASP A 146 19.21 -3.18 4.43
CA ASP A 146 18.24 -2.24 3.87
C ASP A 146 16.84 -2.44 4.44
N TYR A 147 16.61 -3.50 5.25
CA TYR A 147 15.28 -3.86 5.73
C TYR A 147 15.25 -4.04 7.24
N PHE A 148 14.13 -3.66 7.84
CA PHE A 148 13.86 -3.89 9.26
C PHE A 148 13.67 -5.39 9.58
N PHE A 149 12.95 -6.10 8.69
CA PHE A 149 12.75 -7.54 8.80
C PHE A 149 13.79 -8.28 7.97
N ASN A 150 14.42 -9.30 8.56
CA ASN A 150 15.46 -10.02 7.87
C ASN A 150 15.53 -11.50 8.25
N ARG A 151 16.12 -12.29 7.36
CA ARG A 151 16.54 -13.67 7.53
C ARG A 151 18.06 -13.73 7.62
N GLU A 152 18.61 -14.94 7.58
CA GLU A 152 20.06 -15.12 7.63
C GLU A 152 20.76 -14.45 6.44
N ASN A 153 20.22 -14.62 5.24
CA ASN A 153 20.86 -14.21 3.99
C ASN A 153 20.28 -12.96 3.33
N PHE A 154 19.10 -12.47 3.74
CA PHE A 154 18.41 -11.34 3.09
C PHE A 154 17.49 -10.58 4.04
N GLY A 155 17.14 -9.36 3.64
CA GLY A 155 16.07 -8.56 4.23
C GLY A 155 14.81 -8.57 3.37
N PHE A 156 13.66 -8.27 3.95
CA PHE A 156 12.38 -8.28 3.25
C PHE A 156 11.37 -7.27 3.82
N GLU A 157 10.41 -6.88 2.98
CA GLU A 157 9.28 -6.04 3.38
C GLU A 157 8.13 -6.92 3.90
N ILE A 158 7.36 -6.41 4.87
CA ILE A 158 6.10 -7.05 5.29
C ILE A 158 4.94 -6.27 4.70
N ARG A 159 4.01 -7.00 4.09
CA ARG A 159 2.74 -6.46 3.62
C ARG A 159 1.61 -7.43 3.93
N LEU A 160 0.81 -7.10 4.93
CA LEU A 160 -0.35 -7.89 5.32
C LEU A 160 -1.65 -7.08 5.15
N PRO A 161 -2.70 -7.67 4.57
CA PRO A 161 -2.72 -8.98 3.90
C PRO A 161 -1.80 -9.01 2.68
N PHE A 162 -1.52 -10.18 2.11
CA PHE A 162 -0.69 -10.35 0.91
C PHE A 162 -1.42 -9.82 -0.34
N LEU A 163 -1.60 -8.50 -0.37
CA LEU A 163 -2.21 -7.76 -1.48
C LEU A 163 -1.13 -6.97 -2.22
N PHE A 164 -0.92 -7.32 -3.47
CA PHE A 164 -0.02 -6.65 -4.39
C PHE A 164 -0.82 -5.76 -5.31
N VAL A 165 -0.32 -4.55 -5.55
CA VAL A 165 -0.97 -3.57 -6.41
C VAL A 165 0.10 -2.98 -7.32
N PHE A 166 -0.21 -2.79 -8.61
CA PHE A 166 0.71 -2.04 -9.46
C PHE A 166 1.20 -0.74 -8.77
N PRO A 167 2.49 -0.38 -8.73
CA PRO A 167 3.55 -0.88 -9.62
C PRO A 167 4.35 -2.10 -9.12
N ASP A 168 3.85 -2.92 -8.21
CA ASP A 168 4.53 -4.16 -7.87
C ASP A 168 4.70 -5.03 -9.13
N THR A 169 5.93 -5.30 -9.52
CA THR A 169 6.22 -6.03 -10.76
C THR A 169 6.47 -7.51 -10.54
N SER A 170 6.77 -7.87 -9.30
CA SER A 170 7.12 -9.24 -8.91
C SER A 170 6.56 -9.57 -7.54
N LEU A 171 6.11 -10.80 -7.39
CA LEU A 171 5.91 -11.45 -6.10
C LEU A 171 7.24 -12.11 -5.72
N HIS A 172 7.72 -11.82 -4.55
CA HIS A 172 8.82 -12.55 -3.93
C HIS A 172 8.26 -13.49 -2.87
N TYR A 173 8.87 -14.64 -2.71
CA TYR A 173 8.54 -15.57 -1.64
C TYR A 173 9.78 -16.25 -1.11
N PHE A 174 9.70 -16.70 0.13
CA PHE A 174 10.77 -17.48 0.75
C PHE A 174 10.18 -18.53 1.69
N TYR A 175 10.99 -19.57 1.95
CA TYR A 175 10.72 -20.63 2.90
C TYR A 175 12.04 -21.31 3.29
N GLU A 176 12.00 -22.13 4.32
CA GLU A 176 13.16 -22.92 4.75
C GLU A 176 12.97 -24.39 4.37
N LEU A 177 14.08 -25.01 3.99
CA LEU A 177 14.20 -26.42 3.63
C LEU A 177 14.84 -27.19 4.80
N TYR A 178 14.31 -28.38 5.10
CA TYR A 178 14.82 -29.22 6.19
C TYR A 178 14.96 -30.67 5.77
N GLY A 179 16.18 -31.25 5.89
CA GLY A 179 16.46 -32.66 5.68
C GLY A 179 16.34 -33.13 4.23
N PHE A 180 16.71 -32.29 3.26
CA PHE A 180 16.72 -32.64 1.85
C PHE A 180 18.03 -33.35 1.47
N GLU A 181 17.91 -34.44 0.72
CA GLU A 181 19.04 -35.27 0.24
C GLU A 181 19.53 -34.87 -1.15
N GLY A 182 18.73 -34.05 -1.88
CA GLY A 182 19.05 -33.55 -3.22
C GLY A 182 18.55 -34.45 -4.35
N ASP A 183 17.72 -35.45 -4.07
CA ASP A 183 16.99 -36.25 -5.04
C ASP A 183 15.50 -35.85 -5.11
N GLU A 184 15.08 -34.90 -4.26
CA GLU A 184 13.75 -34.33 -4.28
C GLU A 184 13.63 -33.23 -5.37
N ILE A 185 12.40 -33.08 -5.89
CA ILE A 185 12.01 -32.04 -6.82
C ILE A 185 11.07 -31.10 -6.07
N LEU A 186 11.31 -29.80 -6.20
CA LEU A 186 10.41 -28.75 -5.76
C LEU A 186 9.59 -28.31 -6.97
N ARG A 187 8.26 -28.42 -6.88
CA ARG A 187 7.33 -27.94 -7.90
C ARG A 187 6.57 -26.75 -7.37
N TYR A 188 6.60 -25.67 -8.13
CA TYR A 188 5.92 -24.40 -7.86
C TYR A 188 4.75 -24.26 -8.83
N GLU A 189 3.57 -24.11 -8.29
CA GLU A 189 2.34 -23.96 -9.09
C GLU A 189 1.56 -22.74 -8.60
N ILE A 190 0.98 -21.97 -9.53
CA ILE A 190 0.01 -20.93 -9.19
C ILE A 190 -1.33 -21.30 -9.80
N PHE A 191 -2.33 -21.21 -8.95
CA PHE A 191 -3.72 -21.43 -9.33
C PHE A 191 -4.51 -20.13 -9.23
N LYS A 192 -5.42 -19.93 -10.18
CA LYS A 192 -6.42 -18.87 -10.18
C LYS A 192 -7.78 -19.53 -10.46
N ASP A 193 -8.79 -19.27 -9.61
CA ASP A 193 -10.13 -19.87 -9.75
C ASP A 193 -10.13 -21.40 -9.94
N GLY A 194 -9.14 -22.08 -9.35
CA GLY A 194 -8.94 -23.52 -9.45
C GLY A 194 -8.18 -23.98 -10.70
N GLU A 195 -7.88 -23.11 -11.65
CA GLU A 195 -7.09 -23.42 -12.84
C GLU A 195 -5.60 -23.15 -12.59
N LYS A 196 -4.74 -24.07 -13.01
CA LYS A 196 -3.29 -23.88 -12.97
C LYS A 196 -2.84 -22.97 -14.10
N ILE A 197 -2.23 -21.83 -13.75
CA ILE A 197 -1.77 -20.78 -14.68
C ILE A 197 -0.25 -20.67 -14.74
N TYR A 198 0.46 -21.29 -13.81
CA TYR A 198 1.92 -21.28 -13.75
C TYR A 198 2.42 -22.58 -13.16
N GLU A 199 3.52 -23.11 -13.70
CA GLU A 199 4.25 -24.26 -13.18
C GLU A 199 5.74 -24.12 -13.45
N GLN A 200 6.54 -24.47 -12.44
CA GLN A 200 7.99 -24.58 -12.55
C GLN A 200 8.46 -25.71 -11.66
N GLU A 201 9.46 -26.46 -12.10
CA GLU A 201 10.14 -27.47 -11.28
C GLU A 201 11.63 -27.16 -11.18
N GLU A 202 12.19 -27.46 -10.03
CA GLU A 202 13.64 -27.45 -9.82
C GLU A 202 14.06 -28.58 -8.88
N LYS A 203 15.31 -28.98 -8.97
CA LYS A 203 15.90 -29.95 -8.08
C LYS A 203 16.22 -29.29 -6.73
N ALA A 204 15.76 -29.90 -5.63
CA ALA A 204 16.08 -29.42 -4.31
C ALA A 204 17.59 -29.54 -4.02
N PRO A 205 18.22 -28.58 -3.37
CA PRO A 205 19.60 -28.71 -2.94
C PRO A 205 19.71 -29.71 -1.78
N PRO A 206 20.81 -30.48 -1.67
CA PRO A 206 21.06 -31.31 -0.50
C PRO A 206 21.40 -30.42 0.71
N VAL A 207 20.47 -30.31 1.67
CA VAL A 207 20.65 -29.47 2.85
C VAL A 207 20.01 -30.08 4.08
N GLN A 208 20.65 -29.95 5.22
CA GLN A 208 20.05 -30.26 6.53
C GLN A 208 19.08 -29.15 6.96
N ARG A 209 19.46 -27.89 6.71
CA ARG A 209 18.63 -26.68 6.81
C ARG A 209 19.13 -25.65 5.81
N GLY A 210 18.24 -25.03 5.08
CA GLY A 210 18.56 -23.97 4.12
C GLY A 210 17.40 -23.01 3.92
N GLU A 211 17.71 -21.76 3.58
CA GLU A 211 16.73 -20.75 3.17
C GLU A 211 16.69 -20.66 1.64
N THR A 212 15.51 -20.60 1.09
CA THR A 212 15.29 -20.43 -0.34
C THR A 212 14.36 -19.24 -0.57
N SER A 213 14.69 -18.43 -1.57
CA SER A 213 13.86 -17.34 -2.04
C SER A 213 13.79 -17.31 -3.57
N ALA A 214 12.65 -16.97 -4.09
CA ALA A 214 12.47 -16.79 -5.54
C ALA A 214 11.44 -15.68 -5.83
N ARG A 215 11.25 -15.39 -7.12
CA ARG A 215 10.29 -14.37 -7.56
C ARG A 215 9.46 -14.86 -8.75
N ILE A 216 8.23 -14.39 -8.80
CA ILE A 216 7.31 -14.64 -9.92
C ILE A 216 6.87 -13.29 -10.49
N PRO A 217 6.98 -13.08 -11.82
CA PRO A 217 6.53 -11.85 -12.46
C PRO A 217 5.00 -11.72 -12.37
N LEU A 218 4.50 -10.70 -11.67
CA LEU A 218 3.06 -10.47 -11.47
C LEU A 218 2.33 -10.06 -12.75
N TYR A 219 3.00 -9.35 -13.66
CA TYR A 219 2.38 -8.89 -14.91
C TYR A 219 1.84 -10.03 -15.79
N LYS A 220 2.33 -11.27 -15.60
CA LYS A 220 1.85 -12.45 -16.31
C LYS A 220 0.55 -13.03 -15.74
N LEU A 221 0.20 -12.66 -14.52
CA LEU A 221 -0.92 -13.28 -13.81
C LEU A 221 -2.28 -12.57 -14.05
N GLY A 222 -2.25 -11.27 -14.39
CA GLY A 222 -3.46 -10.44 -14.43
C GLY A 222 -4.03 -10.21 -13.03
N THR A 223 -5.14 -9.46 -12.92
CA THR A 223 -5.81 -9.22 -11.64
C THR A 223 -6.54 -10.45 -11.15
N GLY A 224 -6.48 -10.73 -9.85
CA GLY A 224 -7.25 -11.79 -9.20
C GLY A 224 -6.67 -12.24 -7.86
N ASP A 225 -7.29 -13.29 -7.33
CA ASP A 225 -6.85 -14.02 -6.16
C ASP A 225 -6.16 -15.30 -6.62
N PHE A 226 -5.06 -15.63 -5.97
CA PHE A 226 -4.17 -16.70 -6.39
C PHE A 226 -3.74 -17.55 -5.22
N ASN A 227 -3.46 -18.84 -5.50
CA ASN A 227 -2.79 -19.75 -4.59
C ASN A 227 -1.43 -20.12 -5.15
N LEU A 228 -0.35 -19.82 -4.41
CA LEU A 228 0.98 -20.38 -4.65
C LEU A 228 1.07 -21.71 -3.91
N VAL A 229 1.31 -22.79 -4.63
CA VAL A 229 1.50 -24.14 -4.07
C VAL A 229 2.93 -24.57 -4.32
N ILE A 230 3.63 -25.01 -3.27
CA ILE A 230 4.96 -25.62 -3.37
C ILE A 230 4.84 -27.08 -2.95
N SER A 231 5.12 -27.98 -3.87
CA SER A 231 5.06 -29.43 -3.66
C SER A 231 6.46 -30.02 -3.63
N VAL A 232 6.71 -30.91 -2.69
CA VAL A 232 7.92 -31.72 -2.63
C VAL A 232 7.65 -33.09 -3.21
N ILE A 233 8.42 -33.46 -4.22
CA ILE A 233 8.25 -34.69 -4.98
C ILE A 233 9.51 -35.55 -4.82
N LYS A 234 9.34 -36.84 -4.52
CA LYS A 234 10.40 -37.84 -4.51
C LYS A 234 9.92 -39.10 -5.20
N ASN A 235 10.74 -39.63 -6.11
CA ASN A 235 10.40 -40.83 -6.93
C ASN A 235 9.05 -40.72 -7.64
N GLY A 236 8.71 -39.53 -8.17
CA GLY A 236 7.47 -39.26 -8.88
C GLY A 236 6.22 -39.11 -8.01
N ASN A 237 6.33 -39.22 -6.67
CA ASN A 237 5.21 -39.06 -5.75
C ASN A 237 5.32 -37.75 -4.98
N ILE A 238 4.21 -37.05 -4.82
CA ILE A 238 4.13 -35.89 -3.94
C ILE A 238 4.19 -36.37 -2.49
N LEU A 239 5.23 -35.97 -1.76
CA LEU A 239 5.37 -36.25 -0.34
C LEU A 239 4.44 -35.36 0.48
N PHE A 240 4.42 -34.08 0.18
CA PHE A 240 3.53 -33.08 0.76
C PHE A 240 3.52 -31.81 -0.09
N SER A 241 2.58 -30.91 0.21
CA SER A 241 2.51 -29.57 -0.39
C SER A 241 2.21 -28.53 0.67
N LYS A 242 2.67 -27.33 0.45
CA LYS A 242 2.32 -26.10 1.19
C LYS A 242 1.67 -25.12 0.22
N GLU A 243 0.67 -24.39 0.69
CA GLU A 243 0.08 -23.33 -0.12
C GLU A 243 0.02 -22.00 0.65
N GLU A 244 0.05 -20.91 -0.09
CA GLU A 244 -0.14 -19.56 0.43
C GLU A 244 -0.96 -18.75 -0.57
N LYS A 245 -1.90 -17.96 -0.04
CA LYS A 245 -2.81 -17.14 -0.85
C LYS A 245 -2.31 -15.71 -0.97
N PHE A 246 -2.49 -15.13 -2.14
CA PHE A 246 -2.22 -13.72 -2.37
C PHE A 246 -3.19 -13.13 -3.39
N SER A 247 -3.33 -11.81 -3.39
CA SER A 247 -4.12 -11.07 -4.36
C SER A 247 -3.22 -10.12 -5.15
N TYR A 248 -3.52 -9.92 -6.43
CA TYR A 248 -2.85 -8.92 -7.26
C TYR A 248 -3.85 -8.07 -8.02
N VAL A 249 -3.65 -6.77 -7.98
CA VAL A 249 -4.39 -5.78 -8.78
C VAL A 249 -3.46 -5.23 -9.86
N SER A 250 -3.72 -5.61 -11.10
CA SER A 250 -2.93 -5.18 -12.26
C SER A 250 -3.11 -3.69 -12.56
N GLN A 251 -2.18 -3.12 -13.34
CA GLN A 251 -2.28 -1.74 -13.83
C GLN A 251 -3.63 -1.46 -14.50
N LYS A 252 -4.07 -2.34 -15.39
CA LYS A 252 -5.34 -2.22 -16.10
C LYS A 252 -6.51 -2.10 -15.12
N LYS A 253 -6.60 -3.01 -14.14
CA LYS A 253 -7.68 -3.01 -13.16
C LYS A 253 -7.64 -1.79 -12.27
N LEU A 254 -6.45 -1.39 -11.83
CA LEU A 254 -6.25 -0.18 -11.03
C LEU A 254 -6.70 1.08 -11.80
N GLN A 255 -6.39 1.14 -13.09
CA GLN A 255 -6.84 2.24 -13.95
C GLN A 255 -8.36 2.23 -14.14
N GLU A 256 -8.97 1.06 -14.41
CA GLU A 256 -10.43 0.93 -14.48
C GLU A 256 -11.10 1.41 -13.18
N GLU A 257 -10.58 1.03 -12.02
CA GLU A 257 -11.11 1.45 -10.72
C GLU A 257 -10.86 2.94 -10.45
N ASN A 258 -9.68 3.47 -10.79
CA ASN A 258 -9.38 4.88 -10.67
C ASN A 258 -10.25 5.72 -11.60
N VAL A 259 -10.45 5.27 -12.84
CA VAL A 259 -11.36 5.90 -13.80
C VAL A 259 -12.79 5.86 -13.26
N ARG A 260 -13.27 4.73 -12.73
CA ARG A 260 -14.59 4.64 -12.11
C ARG A 260 -14.71 5.59 -10.92
N LYS A 261 -13.75 5.59 -10.00
CA LYS A 261 -13.71 6.54 -8.86
C LYS A 261 -13.61 7.98 -9.34
N PHE A 262 -12.83 8.22 -10.41
CA PHE A 262 -12.75 9.53 -11.04
C PHE A 262 -14.11 9.99 -11.53
N TYR A 263 -14.86 9.15 -12.28
CA TYR A 263 -16.23 9.50 -12.72
C TYR A 263 -17.18 9.68 -11.56
N GLU A 264 -17.10 8.85 -10.53
CA GLU A 264 -17.97 8.93 -9.36
C GLU A 264 -17.69 10.17 -8.48
N ASN A 265 -16.43 10.55 -8.33
CA ASN A 265 -15.99 11.60 -7.39
C ASN A 265 -15.53 12.89 -8.06
N TYR A 266 -15.19 12.86 -9.36
CA TYR A 266 -14.48 13.94 -10.05
C TYR A 266 -15.15 14.39 -11.36
N LEU A 267 -16.42 14.07 -11.54
CA LEU A 267 -17.25 14.60 -12.65
C LEU A 267 -17.14 16.13 -12.81
N PHE A 268 -16.83 16.82 -11.69
CA PHE A 268 -16.79 18.26 -11.62
C PHE A 268 -15.47 18.90 -12.11
N PHE A 269 -14.40 18.11 -12.33
CA PHE A 269 -13.14 18.70 -12.83
C PHE A 269 -13.15 18.97 -14.34
N ILE A 270 -14.22 18.62 -15.03
CA ILE A 270 -14.38 18.91 -16.45
C ILE A 270 -14.30 20.43 -16.73
N ASP A 271 -14.82 21.25 -15.82
CA ASP A 271 -14.81 22.72 -15.93
C ASP A 271 -13.41 23.34 -15.94
N TYR A 272 -12.38 22.61 -15.49
CA TYR A 272 -11.00 23.07 -15.56
C TYR A 272 -10.40 22.98 -16.97
N PHE A 273 -10.97 22.13 -17.83
CA PHE A 273 -10.43 21.77 -19.14
C PHE A 273 -11.41 21.96 -20.30
N ALA A 274 -12.68 22.09 -20.02
CA ALA A 274 -13.73 22.24 -21.03
C ALA A 274 -13.83 23.69 -21.53
N SER A 275 -14.17 23.84 -22.81
CA SER A 275 -14.60 25.12 -23.38
C SER A 275 -15.98 25.54 -22.83
N ASN A 276 -16.33 26.79 -23.03
CA ASN A 276 -17.66 27.29 -22.64
C ASN A 276 -18.79 26.51 -23.34
N GLU A 277 -18.59 26.17 -24.63
CA GLU A 277 -19.59 25.41 -25.40
C GLU A 277 -19.75 23.98 -24.84
N GLU A 278 -18.63 23.31 -24.49
CA GLU A 278 -18.64 21.97 -23.90
C GLU A 278 -19.29 21.97 -22.51
N MET A 279 -19.06 23.01 -21.72
CA MET A 279 -19.72 23.17 -20.42
C MET A 279 -21.23 23.41 -20.57
N GLU A 280 -21.67 24.17 -21.57
CA GLU A 280 -23.09 24.35 -21.85
C GLU A 280 -23.74 23.05 -22.34
N GLU A 281 -23.05 22.25 -23.16
CA GLU A 281 -23.50 20.91 -23.55
C GLU A 281 -23.66 20.01 -22.33
N PHE A 282 -22.60 19.94 -21.47
CA PHE A 282 -22.63 19.15 -20.25
C PHE A 282 -23.76 19.52 -19.28
N LYS A 283 -24.03 20.80 -19.11
CA LYS A 283 -25.11 21.30 -18.26
C LYS A 283 -26.51 20.90 -18.76
N ARG A 284 -26.70 20.76 -20.08
CA ARG A 284 -27.98 20.34 -20.68
C ARG A 284 -28.31 18.87 -20.45
N ILE A 285 -27.26 18.05 -20.16
CA ILE A 285 -27.47 16.64 -19.87
C ILE A 285 -27.96 16.49 -18.44
N THR A 286 -29.17 15.97 -18.27
CA THR A 286 -29.81 15.85 -16.96
C THR A 286 -29.61 14.50 -16.28
N ASP A 287 -29.45 13.43 -17.06
CA ASP A 287 -29.27 12.09 -16.53
C ASP A 287 -27.79 11.73 -16.29
N PHE A 288 -27.56 10.87 -15.29
CA PHE A 288 -26.22 10.47 -14.89
C PHE A 288 -25.46 9.72 -15.98
N ASN A 289 -26.13 8.82 -16.72
CA ASN A 289 -25.49 8.03 -17.76
C ASN A 289 -25.06 8.90 -18.93
N GLY A 290 -25.88 9.87 -19.33
CA GLY A 290 -25.51 10.86 -20.33
C GLY A 290 -24.32 11.70 -19.92
N LYS A 291 -24.29 12.19 -18.68
CA LYS A 291 -23.12 12.89 -18.12
C LYS A 291 -21.86 12.02 -18.13
N LYS A 292 -21.97 10.76 -17.74
CA LYS A 292 -20.87 9.81 -17.75
C LYS A 292 -20.32 9.60 -19.17
N LEU A 293 -21.20 9.38 -20.15
CA LEU A 293 -20.81 9.22 -21.56
C LEU A 293 -20.14 10.48 -22.11
N PHE A 294 -20.67 11.66 -21.79
CA PHE A 294 -20.05 12.93 -22.18
C PHE A 294 -18.64 13.04 -21.63
N VAL A 295 -18.46 12.80 -20.33
CA VAL A 295 -17.14 12.87 -19.65
C VAL A 295 -16.17 11.84 -20.23
N GLN A 296 -16.62 10.62 -20.53
CA GLN A 296 -15.79 9.60 -21.18
C GLN A 296 -15.29 10.08 -22.54
N LYS A 297 -16.20 10.63 -23.38
CA LYS A 297 -15.85 11.19 -24.68
C LYS A 297 -14.94 12.42 -24.56
N PHE A 298 -15.23 13.27 -23.60
CA PHE A 298 -14.43 14.45 -23.32
C PHE A 298 -12.97 14.13 -23.01
N TRP A 299 -12.73 13.21 -22.06
CA TRP A 299 -11.37 12.88 -21.64
C TRP A 299 -10.58 12.10 -22.70
N LYS A 300 -11.25 11.46 -23.66
CA LYS A 300 -10.59 10.80 -24.78
C LYS A 300 -9.74 11.74 -25.65
N LYS A 301 -10.10 13.01 -25.74
CA LYS A 301 -9.31 14.01 -26.50
C LYS A 301 -7.98 14.42 -25.84
N PHE A 302 -7.83 14.10 -24.55
CA PHE A 302 -6.60 14.35 -23.79
C PHE A 302 -5.72 13.12 -23.67
N ASP A 303 -6.10 12.01 -24.30
CA ASP A 303 -5.36 10.76 -24.29
C ASP A 303 -4.08 10.92 -25.14
N PRO A 304 -2.87 10.81 -24.52
CA PRO A 304 -1.64 11.02 -25.26
C PRO A 304 -1.31 9.88 -26.22
N ASP A 305 -1.78 8.66 -25.92
CA ASP A 305 -1.57 7.46 -26.73
C ASP A 305 -2.85 6.64 -26.83
N PRO A 306 -3.73 6.95 -27.82
CA PRO A 306 -4.99 6.22 -27.99
C PRO A 306 -4.84 4.73 -28.35
N GLU A 307 -3.63 4.25 -28.63
CA GLU A 307 -3.35 2.83 -28.90
C GLU A 307 -3.15 2.04 -27.58
N THR A 308 -2.91 2.72 -26.47
CA THR A 308 -2.87 2.08 -25.17
C THR A 308 -4.28 1.87 -24.60
N GLU A 309 -4.43 0.87 -23.74
CA GLU A 309 -5.74 0.62 -23.08
C GLU A 309 -6.09 1.67 -22.04
N ALA A 310 -5.13 2.49 -21.63
CA ALA A 310 -5.25 3.44 -20.55
C ALA A 310 -5.10 4.88 -21.05
N ASN A 311 -5.85 5.80 -20.48
CA ASN A 311 -5.63 7.22 -20.69
C ASN A 311 -4.64 7.72 -19.65
N GLU A 312 -3.38 7.94 -20.05
CA GLU A 312 -2.30 8.37 -19.17
C GLU A 312 -2.56 9.76 -18.58
N PHE A 313 -3.25 10.63 -19.32
CA PHE A 313 -3.64 11.93 -18.81
C PHE A 313 -4.59 11.83 -17.60
N ILE A 314 -5.58 10.93 -17.65
CA ILE A 314 -6.47 10.71 -16.50
C ILE A 314 -5.69 10.16 -15.31
N THR A 315 -4.77 9.24 -15.54
CA THR A 315 -3.91 8.70 -14.48
C THR A 315 -3.10 9.80 -13.81
N GLU A 316 -2.47 10.66 -14.61
CA GLU A 316 -1.72 11.80 -14.09
C GLU A 316 -2.63 12.81 -13.36
N LEU A 317 -3.83 13.06 -13.87
CA LEU A 317 -4.82 13.94 -13.25
C LEU A 317 -5.24 13.43 -11.86
N VAL A 318 -5.49 12.14 -11.71
CA VAL A 318 -5.80 11.52 -10.41
C VAL A 318 -4.61 11.68 -9.46
N ASN A 319 -3.38 11.49 -9.93
CA ASN A 319 -2.18 11.68 -9.12
C ASN A 319 -2.04 13.14 -8.64
N ARG A 320 -2.32 14.12 -9.50
CA ARG A 320 -2.33 15.55 -9.12
C ARG A 320 -3.38 15.86 -8.07
N ILE A 321 -4.58 15.30 -8.20
CA ILE A 321 -5.67 15.47 -7.24
C ILE A 321 -5.28 14.89 -5.87
N ASN A 322 -4.75 13.67 -5.85
CA ASN A 322 -4.30 13.03 -4.63
C ASN A 322 -3.17 13.80 -3.97
N PHE A 323 -2.20 14.26 -4.76
CA PHE A 323 -1.10 15.10 -4.26
C PHE A 323 -1.63 16.41 -3.65
N ALA A 324 -2.58 17.08 -4.32
CA ALA A 324 -3.19 18.29 -3.81
C ALA A 324 -3.88 18.04 -2.46
N ASP A 325 -4.66 16.98 -2.35
CA ASP A 325 -5.35 16.63 -1.11
C ASP A 325 -4.39 16.28 0.03
N GLN A 326 -3.29 15.62 -0.26
CA GLN A 326 -2.29 15.27 0.76
C GLN A 326 -1.49 16.49 1.24
N ASN A 327 -1.20 17.45 0.35
CA ASN A 327 -0.23 18.52 0.65
C ASN A 327 -0.85 19.89 0.93
N PHE A 328 -2.08 20.14 0.45
CA PHE A 328 -2.69 21.47 0.52
C PHE A 328 -3.99 21.52 1.32
N SER A 329 -4.43 20.39 1.90
CA SER A 329 -5.65 20.36 2.72
C SER A 329 -5.49 21.14 4.02
N MET A 330 -6.56 21.82 4.42
CA MET A 330 -6.70 22.59 5.65
C MET A 330 -7.56 21.82 6.66
N GLY A 331 -7.01 20.71 7.17
CA GLY A 331 -7.77 19.79 8.01
C GLY A 331 -9.04 19.27 7.33
N LEU A 332 -10.12 19.11 8.07
CA LEU A 332 -11.42 18.65 7.52
C LEU A 332 -12.23 19.75 6.81
N LYS A 333 -11.82 21.02 6.92
CA LYS A 333 -12.61 22.16 6.44
C LYS A 333 -12.47 22.42 4.93
N LEU A 334 -11.27 22.21 4.38
CA LEU A 334 -10.98 22.50 2.97
C LEU A 334 -10.03 21.44 2.42
N ARG A 335 -10.52 20.62 1.48
CA ARG A 335 -9.69 19.65 0.78
C ARG A 335 -8.67 20.36 -0.09
N GLY A 336 -7.45 19.83 -0.19
CA GLY A 336 -6.36 20.42 -0.93
C GLY A 336 -6.69 20.69 -2.40
N ARG A 337 -7.46 19.80 -3.05
CA ARG A 337 -7.99 19.99 -4.42
C ARG A 337 -8.82 21.24 -4.62
N ASN A 338 -9.44 21.76 -3.56
CA ASN A 338 -10.31 22.93 -3.58
C ASN A 338 -9.57 24.23 -3.18
N THR A 339 -8.28 24.14 -2.88
CA THR A 339 -7.43 25.32 -2.64
C THR A 339 -6.93 25.88 -3.98
N ASP A 340 -6.49 27.13 -3.99
CA ASP A 340 -5.90 27.74 -5.21
C ASP A 340 -4.66 26.98 -5.68
N ARG A 341 -3.77 26.54 -4.76
CA ARG A 341 -2.62 25.71 -5.12
C ARG A 341 -3.06 24.37 -5.72
N GLY A 342 -4.04 23.72 -5.13
CA GLY A 342 -4.59 22.46 -5.66
C GLY A 342 -5.19 22.62 -7.04
N ARG A 343 -6.01 23.66 -7.25
CA ARG A 343 -6.62 23.97 -8.54
C ARG A 343 -5.58 24.19 -9.63
N ILE A 344 -4.56 25.00 -9.37
CA ILE A 344 -3.47 25.28 -10.34
C ILE A 344 -2.65 24.00 -10.61
N LEU A 345 -2.31 23.22 -9.58
CA LEU A 345 -1.63 21.94 -9.75
C LEU A 345 -2.43 20.95 -10.62
N ILE A 346 -3.72 20.84 -10.38
CA ILE A 346 -4.60 19.94 -11.15
C ILE A 346 -4.64 20.36 -12.61
N LYS A 347 -4.80 21.66 -12.86
CA LYS A 347 -4.98 22.21 -14.21
C LYS A 347 -3.66 22.21 -15.02
N TYR A 348 -2.58 22.66 -14.42
CA TYR A 348 -1.30 22.92 -15.12
C TYR A 348 -0.20 21.88 -14.82
N GLY A 349 -0.45 20.94 -13.87
CA GLY A 349 0.56 19.97 -13.46
C GLY A 349 1.58 20.55 -12.47
N LYS A 350 2.67 19.81 -12.26
CA LYS A 350 3.76 20.25 -11.39
C LYS A 350 4.52 21.42 -12.02
N PRO A 351 4.82 22.49 -11.25
CA PRO A 351 5.66 23.56 -11.74
C PRO A 351 7.09 23.08 -12.00
N SER A 352 7.78 23.71 -12.96
CA SER A 352 9.19 23.45 -13.24
C SER A 352 10.08 23.91 -12.09
N TYR A 353 9.72 25.03 -11.46
CA TYR A 353 10.42 25.60 -10.31
C TYR A 353 9.43 26.16 -9.30
N VAL A 354 9.78 26.04 -8.01
CA VAL A 354 9.06 26.67 -6.89
C VAL A 354 10.06 27.52 -6.12
N ASN A 355 9.85 28.85 -6.15
CA ASN A 355 10.53 29.77 -5.24
C ASN A 355 9.57 30.08 -4.09
N ASN A 356 10.08 30.17 -2.88
CA ASN A 356 9.26 30.47 -1.72
C ASN A 356 9.98 31.36 -0.72
N SER A 357 9.22 32.00 0.13
CA SER A 357 9.74 32.73 1.27
C SER A 357 8.92 32.37 2.51
N TYR A 358 9.62 31.89 3.52
CA TYR A 358 9.08 31.61 4.85
C TYR A 358 9.74 32.61 5.82
N TYR A 359 9.12 33.77 6.03
CA TYR A 359 9.65 34.78 6.95
C TYR A 359 9.03 34.67 8.34
N PRO A 360 9.87 34.74 9.41
CA PRO A 360 9.40 34.44 10.76
C PRO A 360 8.64 35.55 11.38
N GLU A 361 8.43 36.71 11.17
CA GLU A 361 7.78 37.61 12.15
C GLU A 361 6.89 38.76 11.63
N SER A 362 6.91 39.15 10.36
CA SER A 362 6.10 40.31 9.89
C SER A 362 5.63 40.26 8.44
N GLU A 363 6.14 39.35 7.62
CA GLU A 363 5.75 39.20 6.23
C GLU A 363 5.03 37.91 6.00
N ARG A 364 4.04 37.90 5.10
CA ARG A 364 3.27 36.71 4.76
C ARG A 364 4.09 35.75 3.92
N ALA A 365 4.00 34.47 4.22
CA ALA A 365 4.63 33.43 3.43
C ALA A 365 4.04 33.40 2.01
N TRP A 366 4.90 33.22 1.02
CA TRP A 366 4.49 33.12 -0.38
C TRP A 366 5.22 32.00 -1.12
N GLU A 367 4.59 31.51 -2.18
CA GLU A 367 5.17 30.58 -3.15
C GLU A 367 4.98 31.13 -4.57
N SER A 368 6.04 31.12 -5.36
CA SER A 368 6.03 31.44 -6.79
C SER A 368 6.27 30.16 -7.58
N TRP A 369 5.28 29.75 -8.35
CA TRP A 369 5.34 28.59 -9.22
C TRP A 369 5.58 28.99 -10.65
N ILE A 370 6.65 28.46 -11.24
CA ILE A 370 7.08 28.78 -12.60
C ILE A 370 7.01 27.53 -13.46
N TYR A 371 6.33 27.65 -14.58
CA TYR A 371 6.22 26.64 -15.61
C TYR A 371 7.02 27.06 -16.83
N THR A 372 7.90 26.18 -17.31
CA THR A 372 8.72 26.39 -18.51
C THR A 372 8.27 25.39 -19.56
N GLY A 373 7.70 25.89 -20.65
CA GLY A 373 7.24 25.12 -21.80
C GLY A 373 7.35 26.00 -23.04
N GLU A 374 6.40 25.89 -23.96
CA GLU A 374 6.30 26.78 -25.10
C GLU A 374 6.18 28.26 -24.68
N ARG A 375 5.52 28.49 -23.55
CA ARG A 375 5.40 29.78 -22.91
C ARG A 375 5.75 29.67 -21.43
N LYS A 376 6.57 30.61 -20.91
CA LYS A 376 6.85 30.70 -19.48
C LYS A 376 5.60 31.26 -18.76
N ILE A 377 5.13 30.58 -17.71
CA ILE A 377 3.96 30.96 -16.91
C ILE A 377 4.39 31.08 -15.45
N GLN A 378 3.84 32.05 -14.73
CA GLN A 378 4.09 32.26 -13.31
C GLN A 378 2.78 32.42 -12.54
N PHE A 379 2.65 31.72 -11.44
CA PHE A 379 1.61 31.88 -10.42
C PHE A 379 2.26 32.19 -9.09
N ILE A 380 1.73 33.17 -8.35
CA ILE A 380 2.23 33.50 -7.01
C ILE A 380 1.07 33.39 -6.02
N PHE A 381 1.30 32.58 -4.99
CA PHE A 381 0.35 32.33 -3.91
C PHE A 381 0.87 32.94 -2.61
N VAL A 382 -0.03 33.49 -1.80
CA VAL A 382 0.32 34.14 -0.53
C VAL A 382 -0.63 33.64 0.57
N ASP A 383 -0.11 33.33 1.73
CA ASP A 383 -0.88 33.10 2.95
C ASP A 383 -1.35 34.42 3.53
N ILE A 384 -2.42 34.99 2.93
CA ILE A 384 -2.94 36.32 3.29
C ILE A 384 -3.47 36.35 4.71
N ASN A 385 -4.09 35.24 5.14
CA ASN A 385 -4.82 35.16 6.42
C ASN A 385 -3.98 34.59 7.55
N LEU A 386 -2.74 34.17 7.28
CA LEU A 386 -1.86 33.49 8.24
C LEU A 386 -2.49 32.21 8.81
N ASP A 387 -3.26 31.50 8.00
CA ASP A 387 -3.96 30.27 8.37
C ASP A 387 -3.44 29.03 7.62
N GLY A 388 -2.37 29.19 6.80
CA GLY A 388 -1.76 28.16 5.98
C GLY A 388 -2.45 27.98 4.62
N ASN A 389 -3.52 28.73 4.33
CA ASN A 389 -4.21 28.71 3.04
C ASN A 389 -3.59 29.75 2.08
N TYR A 390 -2.83 29.27 1.13
CA TYR A 390 -2.16 30.08 0.13
C TYR A 390 -3.12 30.42 -1.01
N LEU A 391 -3.54 31.69 -1.09
CA LEU A 391 -4.44 32.19 -2.12
C LEU A 391 -3.65 32.67 -3.35
N LEU A 392 -4.18 32.42 -4.55
CA LEU A 392 -3.60 32.92 -5.80
C LEU A 392 -3.71 34.44 -5.84
N VAL A 393 -2.56 35.11 -5.79
CA VAL A 393 -2.47 36.57 -5.78
C VAL A 393 -2.11 37.09 -7.16
N TYR A 394 -1.13 36.48 -7.82
CA TYR A 394 -0.67 36.90 -9.14
C TYR A 394 -0.64 35.75 -10.13
N SER A 395 -1.00 36.05 -11.36
CA SER A 395 -0.87 35.15 -12.52
C SER A 395 -0.42 35.93 -13.73
N SER A 396 0.48 35.35 -14.51
CA SER A 396 0.98 35.94 -15.77
C SER A 396 0.06 35.66 -16.97
N ILE A 397 -1.04 34.90 -16.78
CA ILE A 397 -1.96 34.52 -17.85
C ILE A 397 -3.38 35.03 -17.59
N PRO A 398 -4.13 35.38 -18.66
CA PRO A 398 -5.50 35.92 -18.54
C PRO A 398 -6.50 34.92 -18.00
N GLU A 399 -6.32 33.63 -18.32
CA GLU A 399 -7.22 32.52 -17.95
C GLU A 399 -7.31 32.30 -16.44
N GLU A 400 -6.29 32.76 -15.71
CA GLU A 400 -6.23 32.74 -14.25
C GLU A 400 -6.03 34.20 -13.77
N PRO A 401 -7.10 34.90 -13.38
CA PRO A 401 -6.97 36.31 -13.07
C PRO A 401 -6.21 36.56 -11.77
N SER A 402 -5.30 37.53 -11.79
CA SER A 402 -4.69 38.04 -10.57
C SER A 402 -5.72 38.78 -9.72
N ARG A 403 -5.51 38.82 -8.41
CA ARG A 403 -6.26 39.72 -7.53
C ARG A 403 -6.04 41.16 -7.93
N ALA A 404 -7.08 42.00 -7.84
CA ALA A 404 -6.96 43.44 -8.17
C ALA A 404 -5.94 44.17 -7.30
N ASP A 405 -5.76 43.71 -6.05
CA ASP A 405 -4.89 44.30 -5.05
C ASP A 405 -3.54 43.57 -4.89
N TRP A 406 -3.14 42.76 -5.87
CA TRP A 406 -1.95 41.88 -5.79
C TRP A 406 -0.65 42.60 -5.38
N LYS A 407 -0.46 43.86 -5.81
CA LYS A 407 0.72 44.67 -5.45
C LYS A 407 0.88 44.95 -3.96
N LYS A 408 -0.18 44.75 -3.16
CA LYS A 408 -0.11 44.90 -1.70
C LYS A 408 0.51 43.67 -1.01
N TRP A 409 0.54 42.53 -1.71
CA TRP A 409 0.85 41.25 -1.10
C TRP A 409 2.19 40.68 -1.48
N ILE A 410 2.76 41.14 -2.58
CA ILE A 410 4.05 40.65 -3.13
C ILE A 410 4.95 41.79 -3.57
N PRO A 411 6.28 41.71 -3.35
CA PRO A 411 7.25 42.58 -3.93
C PRO A 411 7.30 42.44 -5.46
N GLU A 412 7.57 43.54 -6.18
CA GLU A 412 7.61 43.49 -7.65
C GLU A 412 8.81 42.70 -8.21
N ASP A 413 9.88 42.57 -7.44
CA ASP A 413 11.10 41.84 -7.82
C ASP A 413 10.95 40.33 -7.91
N ILE A 414 9.91 39.75 -7.30
CA ILE A 414 9.62 38.30 -7.43
C ILE A 414 8.83 37.96 -8.70
N ILE A 415 8.42 38.97 -9.48
CA ILE A 415 7.72 38.76 -10.74
C ILE A 415 8.74 38.53 -11.85
N GLU A 416 8.89 37.27 -12.25
CA GLU A 416 9.77 36.87 -13.34
C GLU A 416 9.07 36.86 -14.70
N VAL A 417 7.74 36.70 -14.72
CA VAL A 417 6.93 36.67 -15.95
C VAL A 417 5.85 37.73 -15.85
N LYS A 418 5.99 38.78 -16.64
CA LYS A 418 4.98 39.86 -16.72
C LYS A 418 3.82 39.45 -17.64
N LYS A 419 2.65 40.00 -17.40
CA LYS A 419 1.48 39.87 -18.27
C LYS A 419 1.70 40.39 -19.67
#